data_7d4915eb6bb552410bed0c091b941fb4
#
_entry.id   7d4915eb6bb552410bed0c091b941fb4
#
_cell.length_a   1.000
_cell.length_b   1.000
_cell.length_c   1.000
_cell.angle_alpha   90.00
_cell.angle_beta   90.00
_cell.angle_gamma   90.00
#
_symmetry.space_group_name_H-M   'P 1'
#
loop_
_entity.id
_entity.type
_entity.pdbx_description
1 polymer ?
#
loop_
_entity_poly.entity_id
_entity_poly.type
_entity_poly.pdbx_seq_one_letter_code
_entity_poly.pdbx_strand_id
1 'polypeptide(L)'
;VENPFTKDASFNFDLYKEHVGLAQRMMDDIIDLELEKIDVILAKIEADPETEELKLVEKNLWKNIRKKSEQGRRTGIGITAEGDMLAALGLKYGSDDATSFSVEVHKTLALEAYKSSTYLAKERGPFLIYDSEREKNNPFIQRMKEADPVMYNNMVKFGRRNIALLTIAPTGTTSLMTQTTSGIEPIFSVFYKRRRKVNPNDKDVKVTFRDEVGDCWEEFNVFHHKFVDWLKINGYDPVALTRMSDQEIEDIVSKSPYYKVTANDVDWIAKVRMQGAIQKWVDHSISVTINLPSDVKEEMVSDLYLTAWKSGCKGATVYRDGSRNGVLIAGKNEIQAERPRRPKILDCDVIRFNFNEEKWVAFVGLKEGRPYEIFTGIADEEIFPIPKTIIKGKIIKVRLDDGKTRYDFQYTDKYGYKKTIEGLSHMFKPEFWNYAKLI
;
A
#
# COMPACT_ATOMS: atom_id res chain seq x y z
N VAL A 1 4.74 8.92 -22.49
CA VAL A 1 3.98 8.73 -23.73
C VAL A 1 3.71 10.10 -24.33
N GLU A 2 4.02 10.26 -25.61
CA GLU A 2 3.70 11.44 -26.43
C GLU A 2 2.34 11.25 -27.07
N ASN A 3 1.59 12.34 -27.26
CA ASN A 3 0.24 12.32 -27.84
C ASN A 3 -0.68 11.23 -27.27
N PRO A 4 -0.78 11.08 -25.92
CA PRO A 4 -1.49 9.96 -25.28
C PRO A 4 -2.94 9.90 -25.76
N PHE A 5 -3.48 8.68 -25.85
CA PHE A 5 -4.88 8.40 -26.22
C PHE A 5 -5.28 8.86 -27.64
N THR A 6 -4.32 9.13 -28.53
CA THR A 6 -4.56 9.47 -29.93
C THR A 6 -3.99 8.38 -30.84
N LYS A 7 -4.24 8.51 -32.16
CA LYS A 7 -3.67 7.60 -33.17
C LYS A 7 -2.14 7.74 -33.30
N ASP A 8 -1.61 8.90 -32.91
CA ASP A 8 -0.19 9.23 -32.99
C ASP A 8 0.53 9.00 -31.64
N ALA A 9 -0.10 8.27 -30.73
CA ALA A 9 0.48 7.95 -29.44
C ALA A 9 1.76 7.12 -29.61
N SER A 10 2.84 7.55 -28.95
CA SER A 10 4.14 6.89 -29.01
C SER A 10 4.86 6.95 -27.69
N PHE A 11 5.76 5.98 -27.44
CA PHE A 11 6.61 5.98 -26.27
C PHE A 11 7.98 6.55 -26.62
N ASN A 12 8.42 7.60 -25.92
CA ASN A 12 9.72 8.23 -26.14
C ASN A 12 10.83 7.42 -25.45
N PHE A 13 11.36 6.43 -26.16
CA PHE A 13 12.45 5.58 -25.65
C PHE A 13 13.75 6.36 -25.39
N ASP A 14 14.04 7.39 -26.13
CA ASP A 14 15.30 8.13 -25.97
C ASP A 14 15.30 8.94 -24.67
N LEU A 15 14.21 9.66 -24.39
CA LEU A 15 14.01 10.32 -23.11
C LEU A 15 13.97 9.31 -21.94
N TYR A 16 13.36 8.15 -22.16
CA TYR A 16 13.30 7.10 -21.15
C TYR A 16 14.68 6.56 -20.78
N LYS A 17 15.55 6.28 -21.77
CA LYS A 17 16.93 5.84 -21.57
C LYS A 17 17.74 6.87 -20.77
N GLU A 18 17.62 8.16 -21.12
CA GLU A 18 18.27 9.25 -20.38
C GLU A 18 17.87 9.26 -18.91
N HIS A 19 16.56 9.21 -18.65
CA HIS A 19 16.03 9.23 -17.27
C HIS A 19 16.41 7.97 -16.47
N VAL A 20 16.47 6.80 -17.10
CA VAL A 20 16.95 5.57 -16.45
C VAL A 20 18.40 5.70 -16.03
N GLY A 21 19.25 6.26 -16.89
CA GLY A 21 20.67 6.50 -16.56
C GLY A 21 20.85 7.45 -15.38
N LEU A 22 20.10 8.56 -15.36
CA LEU A 22 20.08 9.51 -14.25
C LEU A 22 19.55 8.88 -12.96
N ALA A 23 18.44 8.14 -13.03
CA ALA A 23 17.86 7.49 -11.88
C ALA A 23 18.82 6.49 -11.23
N GLN A 24 19.55 5.69 -12.03
CA GLN A 24 20.57 4.77 -11.50
C GLN A 24 21.69 5.51 -10.77
N ARG A 25 22.13 6.64 -11.30
CA ARG A 25 23.14 7.49 -10.65
C ARG A 25 22.65 8.02 -9.30
N MET A 26 21.42 8.57 -9.27
CA MET A 26 20.80 9.04 -8.03
C MET A 26 20.64 7.92 -7.00
N MET A 27 20.27 6.72 -7.43
CA MET A 27 20.14 5.56 -6.53
C MET A 27 21.49 5.13 -5.94
N ASP A 28 22.60 5.23 -6.69
CA ASP A 28 23.95 4.99 -6.14
C ASP A 28 24.34 6.05 -5.12
N ASP A 29 24.02 7.34 -5.39
CA ASP A 29 24.28 8.44 -4.46
C ASP A 29 23.48 8.26 -3.14
N ILE A 30 22.26 7.69 -3.19
CA ILE A 30 21.48 7.36 -1.97
C ILE A 30 22.21 6.32 -1.11
N ILE A 31 22.95 5.37 -1.70
CA ILE A 31 23.76 4.41 -0.92
C ILE A 31 24.87 5.13 -0.15
N ASP A 32 25.51 6.14 -0.74
CA ASP A 32 26.52 6.94 -0.04
C ASP A 32 25.90 7.71 1.14
N LEU A 33 24.73 8.34 0.94
CA LEU A 33 23.98 8.99 2.02
C LEU A 33 23.55 8.02 3.12
N GLU A 34 23.19 6.78 2.77
CA GLU A 34 22.88 5.73 3.75
C GLU A 34 24.13 5.40 4.59
N LEU A 35 25.29 5.21 3.97
CA LEU A 35 26.54 4.92 4.67
C LEU A 35 26.93 6.05 5.64
N GLU A 36 26.85 7.31 5.20
CA GLU A 36 27.05 8.49 6.06
C GLU A 36 26.08 8.51 7.25
N LYS A 37 24.81 8.18 6.99
CA LYS A 37 23.79 8.13 8.06
C LYS A 37 24.03 7.02 9.06
N ILE A 38 24.50 5.87 8.60
CA ILE A 38 24.89 4.76 9.48
C ILE A 38 26.06 5.16 10.38
N ASP A 39 27.05 5.91 9.86
CA ASP A 39 28.16 6.41 10.66
C ASP A 39 27.68 7.36 11.76
N VAL A 40 26.70 8.23 11.49
CA VAL A 40 26.04 9.08 12.50
C VAL A 40 25.29 8.23 13.55
N ILE A 41 24.60 7.16 13.14
CA ILE A 41 23.91 6.26 14.06
C ILE A 41 24.91 5.54 14.97
N LEU A 42 26.02 5.05 14.43
CA LEU A 42 27.07 4.40 15.22
C LEU A 42 27.70 5.35 16.25
N ALA A 43 27.94 6.61 15.86
CA ALA A 43 28.44 7.63 16.79
C ALA A 43 27.41 7.94 17.90
N LYS A 44 26.10 7.98 17.56
CA LYS A 44 25.04 8.16 18.55
C LYS A 44 25.01 7.01 19.55
N ILE A 45 25.05 5.76 19.09
CA ILE A 45 25.07 4.56 19.97
C ILE A 45 26.28 4.63 20.92
N GLU A 46 27.45 5.08 20.45
CA GLU A 46 28.63 5.22 21.31
C GLU A 46 28.41 6.21 22.46
N ALA A 47 27.72 7.32 22.17
CA ALA A 47 27.44 8.38 23.13
C ALA A 47 26.21 8.11 24.02
N ASP A 48 25.42 7.07 23.75
CA ASP A 48 24.21 6.75 24.49
C ASP A 48 24.54 6.26 25.93
N PRO A 49 23.77 6.64 26.97
CA PRO A 49 23.99 6.19 28.35
C PRO A 49 23.61 4.73 28.65
N GLU A 50 23.15 3.97 27.64
CA GLU A 50 22.76 2.56 27.78
C GLU A 50 23.93 1.65 28.19
N THR A 51 23.62 0.42 28.61
CA THR A 51 24.62 -0.58 29.00
C THR A 51 25.49 -1.01 27.82
N GLU A 52 26.74 -1.33 28.08
CA GLU A 52 27.68 -1.75 27.02
C GLU A 52 27.20 -3.01 26.27
N GLU A 53 26.43 -3.90 26.91
CA GLU A 53 25.85 -5.09 26.28
C GLU A 53 24.83 -4.71 25.20
N LEU A 54 23.93 -3.76 25.48
CA LEU A 54 22.97 -3.25 24.50
C LEU A 54 23.66 -2.51 23.36
N LYS A 55 24.58 -1.62 23.69
CA LYS A 55 25.41 -0.92 22.69
C LYS A 55 26.14 -1.89 21.76
N LEU A 56 26.67 -2.99 22.29
CA LEU A 56 27.38 -4.00 21.49
C LEU A 56 26.46 -4.66 20.46
N VAL A 57 25.23 -5.02 20.87
CA VAL A 57 24.22 -5.62 19.98
C VAL A 57 23.87 -4.63 18.86
N GLU A 58 23.55 -3.39 19.18
CA GLU A 58 23.20 -2.35 18.21
C GLU A 58 24.37 -2.02 17.29
N LYS A 59 25.57 -1.82 17.83
CA LYS A 59 26.77 -1.59 17.02
C LYS A 59 27.04 -2.71 16.02
N ASN A 60 26.90 -3.96 16.45
CA ASN A 60 27.13 -5.12 15.58
C ASN A 60 26.07 -5.17 14.46
N LEU A 61 24.82 -4.85 14.75
CA LEU A 61 23.76 -4.77 13.75
C LEU A 61 24.11 -3.72 12.68
N TRP A 62 24.35 -2.46 13.10
CA TRP A 62 24.60 -1.36 12.19
C TRP A 62 25.93 -1.51 11.43
N LYS A 63 26.99 -2.03 12.06
CA LYS A 63 28.25 -2.37 11.37
C LYS A 63 28.05 -3.44 10.29
N ASN A 64 27.21 -4.43 10.54
CA ASN A 64 26.91 -5.46 9.56
C ASN A 64 26.06 -4.91 8.39
N ILE A 65 25.07 -4.05 8.67
CA ILE A 65 24.30 -3.36 7.64
C ILE A 65 25.24 -2.53 6.78
N ARG A 66 26.08 -1.67 7.40
CA ARG A 66 27.06 -0.85 6.71
C ARG A 66 27.97 -1.65 5.78
N LYS A 67 28.54 -2.73 6.33
CA LYS A 67 29.42 -3.63 5.57
C LYS A 67 28.72 -4.24 4.35
N LYS A 68 27.46 -4.69 4.50
CA LYS A 68 26.69 -5.30 3.41
C LYS A 68 26.27 -4.27 2.37
N SER A 69 25.86 -3.07 2.81
CA SER A 69 25.54 -1.95 1.91
C SER A 69 26.73 -1.57 1.05
N GLU A 70 27.92 -1.38 1.67
CA GLU A 70 29.17 -1.04 0.99
C GLU A 70 29.64 -2.16 0.03
N GLN A 71 29.59 -3.42 0.46
CA GLN A 71 30.03 -4.55 -0.33
C GLN A 71 29.25 -4.75 -1.63
N GLY A 72 27.95 -4.52 -1.62
CA GLY A 72 27.06 -4.82 -2.74
C GLY A 72 26.50 -3.59 -3.44
N ARG A 73 26.33 -2.47 -2.72
CA ARG A 73 25.68 -1.25 -3.24
C ARG A 73 24.40 -1.55 -4.01
N ARG A 74 23.50 -2.31 -3.39
CA ARG A 74 22.25 -2.79 -4.00
C ARG A 74 21.25 -1.64 -4.15
N THR A 75 20.74 -1.44 -5.36
CA THR A 75 19.70 -0.45 -5.67
C THR A 75 18.41 -1.17 -6.12
N GLY A 76 17.34 -0.41 -6.38
CA GLY A 76 16.08 -0.95 -6.81
C GLY A 76 15.33 0.06 -7.68
N ILE A 77 15.76 0.23 -8.94
CA ILE A 77 15.01 1.02 -9.92
C ILE A 77 13.86 0.19 -10.44
N GLY A 78 12.70 0.81 -10.56
CA GLY A 78 11.50 0.23 -11.14
C GLY A 78 10.65 1.27 -11.84
N ILE A 79 9.46 0.86 -12.23
CA ILE A 79 8.50 1.74 -12.89
C ILE A 79 7.21 1.83 -12.11
N THR A 80 6.44 2.85 -12.39
CA THR A 80 5.02 3.01 -12.04
C THR A 80 4.24 3.41 -13.28
N ALA A 81 2.92 3.36 -13.23
CA ALA A 81 2.03 3.78 -14.32
C ALA A 81 2.02 2.88 -15.57
N GLU A 82 2.42 1.61 -15.49
CA GLU A 82 2.40 0.76 -16.68
C GLU A 82 1.00 0.53 -17.25
N GLY A 83 0.00 0.34 -16.39
CA GLY A 83 -1.39 0.20 -16.84
C GLY A 83 -1.88 1.42 -17.61
N ASP A 84 -1.56 2.63 -17.14
CA ASP A 84 -1.91 3.88 -17.82
C ASP A 84 -1.08 4.12 -19.06
N MET A 85 0.20 3.74 -19.06
CA MET A 85 1.05 3.80 -20.24
C MET A 85 0.48 2.96 -21.37
N LEU A 86 0.09 1.72 -21.09
CA LEU A 86 -0.52 0.83 -22.09
C LEU A 86 -1.83 1.41 -22.59
N ALA A 87 -2.70 1.91 -21.70
CA ALA A 87 -3.96 2.55 -22.09
C ALA A 87 -3.72 3.79 -22.97
N ALA A 88 -2.72 4.62 -22.62
CA ALA A 88 -2.38 5.82 -23.40
C ALA A 88 -1.86 5.50 -24.80
N LEU A 89 -1.26 4.32 -24.99
CA LEU A 89 -0.80 3.81 -26.29
C LEU A 89 -1.88 3.01 -27.04
N GLY A 90 -3.08 2.87 -26.47
CA GLY A 90 -4.16 2.07 -27.07
C GLY A 90 -3.93 0.56 -26.95
N LEU A 91 -3.01 0.12 -26.11
CA LEU A 91 -2.70 -1.29 -25.89
C LEU A 91 -3.56 -1.85 -24.75
N LYS A 92 -4.24 -2.97 -25.03
CA LYS A 92 -5.07 -3.63 -24.01
C LYS A 92 -4.21 -4.40 -23.03
N TYR A 93 -4.27 -4.03 -21.74
CA TYR A 93 -3.53 -4.73 -20.69
C TYR A 93 -3.77 -6.25 -20.72
N GLY A 94 -2.68 -7.03 -20.66
CA GLY A 94 -2.71 -8.49 -20.72
C GLY A 94 -2.82 -9.10 -22.12
N SER A 95 -2.93 -8.29 -23.19
CA SER A 95 -2.81 -8.79 -24.57
C SER A 95 -1.35 -9.13 -24.92
N ASP A 96 -1.15 -9.90 -25.98
CA ASP A 96 0.19 -10.26 -26.45
C ASP A 96 0.98 -9.03 -26.91
N ASP A 97 0.33 -8.07 -27.57
CA ASP A 97 0.94 -6.80 -27.99
C ASP A 97 1.37 -5.97 -26.78
N ALA A 98 0.48 -5.81 -25.78
CA ALA A 98 0.81 -5.14 -24.53
C ALA A 98 1.95 -5.82 -23.77
N THR A 99 1.93 -7.15 -23.73
CA THR A 99 3.01 -7.94 -23.11
C THR A 99 4.34 -7.74 -23.81
N SER A 100 4.35 -7.78 -25.14
CA SER A 100 5.55 -7.58 -25.94
C SER A 100 6.11 -6.17 -25.78
N PHE A 101 5.25 -5.17 -25.74
CA PHE A 101 5.64 -3.79 -25.52
C PHE A 101 6.20 -3.58 -24.10
N SER A 102 5.54 -4.12 -23.08
CA SER A 102 6.03 -4.07 -21.69
C SER A 102 7.40 -4.74 -21.55
N VAL A 103 7.64 -5.86 -22.23
CA VAL A 103 8.95 -6.51 -22.27
C VAL A 103 10.00 -5.58 -22.87
N GLU A 104 9.69 -4.86 -23.94
CA GLU A 104 10.61 -3.89 -24.56
C GLU A 104 10.96 -2.74 -23.62
N VAL A 105 9.97 -2.19 -22.91
CA VAL A 105 10.18 -1.14 -21.90
C VAL A 105 11.11 -1.65 -20.78
N HIS A 106 10.86 -2.84 -20.24
CA HIS A 106 11.68 -3.41 -19.16
C HIS A 106 13.07 -3.85 -19.63
N LYS A 107 13.18 -4.33 -20.86
CA LYS A 107 14.49 -4.60 -21.50
C LYS A 107 15.32 -3.33 -21.60
N THR A 108 14.71 -2.24 -22.05
CA THR A 108 15.36 -0.92 -22.13
C THR A 108 15.78 -0.45 -20.75
N LEU A 109 14.89 -0.55 -19.75
CA LEU A 109 15.21 -0.25 -18.34
C LEU A 109 16.46 -1.01 -17.87
N ALA A 110 16.49 -2.32 -18.10
CA ALA A 110 17.58 -3.19 -17.68
C ALA A 110 18.90 -2.79 -18.34
N LEU A 111 18.92 -2.67 -19.66
CA LEU A 111 20.12 -2.34 -20.40
C LEU A 111 20.70 -0.97 -20.01
N GLU A 112 19.87 0.07 -19.91
CA GLU A 112 20.33 1.41 -19.60
C GLU A 112 20.76 1.56 -18.13
N ALA A 113 20.06 0.90 -17.18
CA ALA A 113 20.49 0.87 -15.79
C ALA A 113 21.88 0.19 -15.63
N TYR A 114 22.10 -0.94 -16.31
CA TYR A 114 23.36 -1.66 -16.28
C TYR A 114 24.48 -0.89 -16.97
N LYS A 115 24.22 -0.18 -18.09
CA LYS A 115 25.16 0.76 -18.70
C LYS A 115 25.56 1.84 -17.73
N SER A 116 24.59 2.51 -17.08
CA SER A 116 24.84 3.56 -16.10
C SER A 116 25.67 3.05 -14.94
N SER A 117 25.34 1.89 -14.37
CA SER A 117 26.11 1.26 -13.29
C SER A 117 27.55 0.90 -13.72
N THR A 118 27.75 0.53 -14.98
CA THR A 118 29.09 0.27 -15.56
C THR A 118 29.90 1.57 -15.71
N TYR A 119 29.25 2.67 -16.14
CA TYR A 119 29.89 3.99 -16.18
C TYR A 119 30.26 4.49 -14.78
N LEU A 120 29.38 4.31 -13.80
CA LEU A 120 29.68 4.62 -12.39
C LEU A 120 30.86 3.79 -11.86
N ALA A 121 30.97 2.51 -12.25
CA ALA A 121 32.13 1.72 -11.89
C ALA A 121 33.45 2.26 -12.48
N LYS A 122 33.45 2.81 -13.69
CA LYS A 122 34.62 3.50 -14.25
C LYS A 122 35.01 4.77 -13.47
N GLU A 123 34.01 5.50 -12.96
CA GLU A 123 34.20 6.74 -12.22
C GLU A 123 34.62 6.51 -10.76
N ARG A 124 33.99 5.52 -10.10
CA ARG A 124 34.01 5.37 -8.63
C ARG A 124 34.46 3.98 -8.15
N GLY A 125 34.84 3.09 -9.08
CA GLY A 125 35.11 1.69 -8.81
C GLY A 125 33.89 0.81 -8.77
N PRO A 126 34.03 -0.50 -9.05
CA PRO A 126 32.95 -1.47 -8.95
C PRO A 126 32.57 -1.72 -7.49
N PHE A 127 31.41 -2.38 -7.26
CA PHE A 127 31.09 -2.86 -5.92
C PHE A 127 32.13 -3.89 -5.43
N LEU A 128 32.43 -3.86 -4.11
CA LEU A 128 33.63 -4.51 -3.55
C LEU A 128 33.77 -6.01 -3.82
N ILE A 129 32.65 -6.72 -3.91
CA ILE A 129 32.65 -8.18 -4.13
C ILE A 129 32.37 -8.57 -5.58
N TYR A 130 32.54 -7.62 -6.53
CA TYR A 130 32.36 -7.89 -7.95
C TYR A 130 33.32 -8.96 -8.43
N ASP A 131 32.80 -9.95 -9.14
CA ASP A 131 33.57 -11.03 -9.78
C ASP A 131 32.81 -11.52 -11.02
N SER A 132 33.32 -11.17 -12.20
CA SER A 132 32.70 -11.54 -13.48
C SER A 132 32.66 -13.04 -13.72
N GLU A 133 33.61 -13.82 -13.18
CA GLU A 133 33.65 -15.26 -13.33
C GLU A 133 32.52 -15.95 -12.53
N ARG A 134 32.19 -15.43 -11.33
CA ARG A 134 31.12 -15.98 -10.51
C ARG A 134 29.73 -15.83 -11.14
N GLU A 135 29.54 -14.79 -11.94
CA GLU A 135 28.22 -14.50 -12.52
C GLU A 135 28.11 -14.83 -14.01
N LYS A 136 29.17 -15.27 -14.65
CA LYS A 136 29.19 -15.55 -16.10
C LYS A 136 28.11 -16.51 -16.56
N ASN A 137 27.69 -17.47 -15.73
CA ASN A 137 26.63 -18.44 -16.03
C ASN A 137 25.25 -18.03 -15.51
N ASN A 138 25.11 -16.83 -14.94
CA ASN A 138 23.82 -16.33 -14.47
C ASN A 138 22.90 -16.08 -15.70
N PRO A 139 21.69 -16.69 -15.75
CA PRO A 139 20.79 -16.54 -16.90
C PRO A 139 20.40 -15.10 -17.21
N PHE A 140 20.30 -14.24 -16.20
CA PHE A 140 20.02 -12.82 -16.39
C PHE A 140 21.22 -12.14 -17.09
N ILE A 141 22.44 -12.37 -16.62
CA ILE A 141 23.66 -11.81 -17.22
C ILE A 141 23.88 -12.32 -18.65
N GLN A 142 23.59 -13.59 -18.91
CA GLN A 142 23.66 -14.14 -20.29
C GLN A 142 22.66 -13.45 -21.23
N ARG A 143 21.44 -13.17 -20.76
CA ARG A 143 20.44 -12.44 -21.53
C ARG A 143 20.87 -11.01 -21.82
N MET A 144 21.49 -10.34 -20.85
CA MET A 144 22.09 -9.02 -21.03
C MET A 144 23.21 -9.02 -22.09
N LYS A 145 24.07 -10.07 -22.07
CA LYS A 145 25.13 -10.29 -23.06
C LYS A 145 24.56 -10.46 -24.47
N GLU A 146 23.51 -11.26 -24.62
CA GLU A 146 22.85 -11.47 -25.92
C GLU A 146 22.20 -10.20 -26.45
N ALA A 147 21.62 -9.40 -25.57
CA ALA A 147 20.90 -8.18 -25.94
C ALA A 147 21.83 -6.99 -26.25
N ASP A 148 22.95 -6.86 -25.52
CA ASP A 148 23.95 -5.80 -25.72
C ASP A 148 25.36 -6.33 -25.39
N PRO A 149 26.03 -6.98 -26.36
CA PRO A 149 27.41 -7.50 -26.19
C PRO A 149 28.43 -6.42 -25.84
N VAL A 150 28.24 -5.19 -26.31
CA VAL A 150 29.16 -4.09 -26.05
C VAL A 150 29.08 -3.66 -24.58
N MET A 151 27.86 -3.48 -24.06
CA MET A 151 27.64 -3.19 -22.65
C MET A 151 28.22 -4.31 -21.78
N TYR A 152 27.94 -5.57 -22.10
CA TYR A 152 28.47 -6.74 -21.38
C TYR A 152 30.00 -6.75 -21.33
N ASN A 153 30.68 -6.53 -22.45
CA ASN A 153 32.15 -6.51 -22.51
C ASN A 153 32.73 -5.35 -21.65
N ASN A 154 32.07 -4.20 -21.67
CA ASN A 154 32.44 -3.08 -20.78
C ASN A 154 32.24 -3.46 -19.29
N MET A 155 31.15 -4.13 -18.96
CA MET A 155 30.88 -4.60 -17.60
C MET A 155 31.90 -5.63 -17.12
N VAL A 156 32.29 -6.57 -17.96
CA VAL A 156 33.37 -7.53 -17.62
C VAL A 156 34.70 -6.81 -17.40
N LYS A 157 35.04 -5.81 -18.23
CA LYS A 157 36.31 -5.08 -18.17
C LYS A 157 36.42 -4.12 -16.98
N PHE A 158 35.35 -3.39 -16.67
CA PHE A 158 35.37 -2.30 -15.68
C PHE A 158 34.58 -2.62 -14.41
N GLY A 159 33.82 -3.70 -14.41
CA GLY A 159 32.84 -4.01 -13.39
C GLY A 159 31.55 -3.20 -13.53
N ARG A 160 30.66 -3.33 -12.57
CA ARG A 160 29.53 -2.43 -12.33
C ARG A 160 29.50 -1.95 -10.89
N ARG A 161 28.90 -0.80 -10.66
CA ARG A 161 28.87 -0.14 -9.36
C ARG A 161 27.95 -0.80 -8.34
N ASN A 162 26.92 -1.51 -8.82
CA ASN A 162 25.81 -2.06 -8.01
C ASN A 162 25.61 -3.55 -8.30
N ILE A 163 25.44 -4.36 -7.25
CA ILE A 163 25.33 -5.84 -7.39
C ILE A 163 24.03 -6.27 -8.06
N ALA A 164 22.93 -5.54 -7.78
CA ALA A 164 21.63 -5.73 -8.40
C ALA A 164 20.90 -4.39 -8.42
N LEU A 165 20.12 -4.13 -9.46
CA LEU A 165 19.69 -2.78 -9.82
C LEU A 165 18.18 -2.60 -9.93
N LEU A 166 17.42 -3.64 -10.27
CA LEU A 166 16.05 -3.52 -10.78
C LEU A 166 15.04 -4.23 -9.88
N THR A 167 13.95 -3.54 -9.55
CA THR A 167 12.82 -4.12 -8.83
C THR A 167 11.52 -3.45 -9.26
N ILE A 168 10.42 -4.18 -9.22
CA ILE A 168 9.10 -3.56 -9.36
C ILE A 168 8.44 -3.55 -7.98
N ALA A 169 8.53 -2.39 -7.34
CA ALA A 169 7.94 -2.15 -6.03
C ALA A 169 6.43 -1.87 -6.15
N PRO A 170 5.63 -2.00 -5.07
CA PRO A 170 4.19 -1.69 -5.09
C PRO A 170 3.86 -0.25 -5.52
N THR A 171 4.72 0.72 -5.22
CA THR A 171 4.60 2.15 -5.55
C THR A 171 3.26 2.81 -5.16
N GLY A 172 2.57 2.31 -4.13
CA GLY A 172 1.24 2.79 -3.74
C GLY A 172 1.20 4.30 -3.47
N THR A 173 2.09 4.83 -2.63
CA THR A 173 2.17 6.27 -2.33
C THR A 173 2.64 7.08 -3.55
N THR A 174 3.63 6.58 -4.28
CA THR A 174 4.16 7.26 -5.48
C THR A 174 3.08 7.40 -6.55
N SER A 175 2.30 6.33 -6.80
CA SER A 175 1.22 6.35 -7.77
C SER A 175 0.08 7.30 -7.38
N LEU A 176 -0.22 7.45 -6.09
CA LEU A 176 -1.16 8.47 -5.62
C LEU A 176 -0.65 9.89 -5.90
N MET A 177 0.64 10.15 -5.68
CA MET A 177 1.25 11.46 -5.98
C MET A 177 1.25 11.76 -7.48
N THR A 178 1.53 10.77 -8.32
CA THR A 178 1.56 10.93 -9.79
C THR A 178 0.18 10.77 -10.42
N GLN A 179 -0.84 10.37 -9.65
CA GLN A 179 -2.22 10.15 -10.11
C GLN A 179 -2.29 9.11 -11.25
N THR A 180 -1.58 8.01 -11.05
CA THR A 180 -1.45 6.93 -12.04
C THR A 180 -1.70 5.55 -11.41
N THR A 181 -1.70 4.51 -12.23
CA THR A 181 -1.65 3.12 -11.79
C THR A 181 -0.31 2.80 -11.09
N SER A 182 -0.30 1.79 -10.21
CA SER A 182 0.88 1.41 -9.40
C SER A 182 1.72 0.35 -10.11
N GLY A 183 3.04 0.51 -10.11
CA GLY A 183 3.97 -0.47 -10.66
C GLY A 183 3.56 -0.95 -12.05
N ILE A 184 3.47 -2.26 -12.22
CA ILE A 184 2.95 -2.92 -13.43
C ILE A 184 1.47 -3.36 -13.27
N GLU A 185 0.75 -2.83 -12.28
CA GLU A 185 -0.66 -3.18 -12.07
C GLU A 185 -1.56 -2.56 -13.15
N PRO A 186 -2.65 -3.25 -13.54
CA PRO A 186 -3.72 -2.61 -14.29
C PRO A 186 -4.43 -1.58 -13.41
N ILE A 187 -5.29 -0.78 -14.02
CA ILE A 187 -6.18 0.10 -13.26
C ILE A 187 -7.05 -0.71 -12.29
N PHE A 188 -7.19 -0.24 -11.04
CA PHE A 188 -8.04 -0.93 -10.07
C PHE A 188 -9.53 -0.76 -10.41
N SER A 189 -9.96 0.47 -10.64
CA SER A 189 -11.31 0.82 -11.09
C SER A 189 -11.27 2.09 -11.92
N VAL A 190 -12.05 2.15 -12.99
CA VAL A 190 -12.14 3.33 -13.86
C VAL A 190 -12.90 4.45 -13.16
N PHE A 191 -13.91 4.10 -12.38
CA PHE A 191 -14.67 5.04 -11.55
C PHE A 191 -15.19 4.36 -10.29
N TYR A 192 -15.51 5.16 -9.27
CA TYR A 192 -16.15 4.74 -8.04
C TYR A 192 -17.06 5.83 -7.50
N LYS A 193 -18.02 5.47 -6.64
CA LYS A 193 -18.92 6.42 -6.00
C LYS A 193 -18.30 6.97 -4.71
N ARG A 194 -18.40 8.26 -4.54
CA ARG A 194 -18.06 8.96 -3.31
C ARG A 194 -19.30 9.65 -2.76
N ARG A 195 -19.44 9.65 -1.44
CA ARG A 195 -20.49 10.38 -0.71
C ARG A 195 -19.91 11.58 -0.02
N ARG A 196 -20.57 12.74 -0.13
CA ARG A 196 -20.31 13.87 0.73
C ARG A 196 -21.59 14.25 1.48
N LYS A 197 -21.45 14.69 2.74
CA LYS A 197 -22.57 15.20 3.53
C LYS A 197 -23.02 16.53 2.93
N VAL A 198 -24.32 16.68 2.76
CA VAL A 198 -24.93 17.94 2.31
C VAL A 198 -25.27 18.76 3.55
N ASN A 199 -24.72 19.97 3.64
CA ASN A 199 -25.00 20.86 4.75
C ASN A 199 -26.27 21.67 4.46
N PRO A 200 -27.00 22.15 5.49
CA PRO A 200 -28.26 22.92 5.33
C PRO A 200 -28.14 24.18 4.45
N ASN A 201 -26.92 24.71 4.28
CA ASN A 201 -26.65 25.92 3.49
C ASN A 201 -26.22 25.64 2.06
N ASP A 202 -26.08 24.37 1.65
CA ASP A 202 -25.70 23.98 0.29
C ASP A 202 -26.91 24.09 -0.64
N LYS A 203 -27.05 25.21 -1.35
CA LYS A 203 -28.28 25.56 -2.11
C LYS A 203 -28.48 24.79 -3.44
N ASP A 204 -27.40 24.24 -4.04
CA ASP A 204 -27.46 23.65 -5.39
C ASP A 204 -27.05 22.17 -5.41
N VAL A 205 -27.13 21.49 -4.27
CA VAL A 205 -26.70 20.10 -4.14
C VAL A 205 -27.90 19.14 -4.14
N LYS A 206 -27.90 18.20 -5.06
CA LYS A 206 -28.93 17.15 -5.13
C LYS A 206 -28.69 16.11 -4.04
N VAL A 207 -29.60 16.03 -3.07
CA VAL A 207 -29.60 14.93 -2.09
C VAL A 207 -29.96 13.62 -2.81
N THR A 208 -29.01 12.68 -2.84
CA THR A 208 -29.18 11.37 -3.48
C THR A 208 -29.46 10.27 -2.47
N PHE A 209 -29.06 10.47 -1.22
CA PHE A 209 -29.20 9.50 -0.15
C PHE A 209 -29.47 10.18 1.19
N ARG A 210 -30.30 9.57 2.04
CA ARG A 210 -30.48 9.95 3.44
C ARG A 210 -30.16 8.74 4.31
N ASP A 211 -29.30 8.96 5.30
CA ASP A 211 -28.98 7.89 6.24
C ASP A 211 -30.06 7.74 7.33
N GLU A 212 -29.91 6.69 8.14
CA GLU A 212 -30.87 6.35 9.20
C GLU A 212 -31.00 7.39 10.32
N VAL A 213 -30.04 8.33 10.40
CA VAL A 213 -30.08 9.44 11.37
C VAL A 213 -30.64 10.73 10.78
N GLY A 214 -31.05 10.70 9.49
CA GLY A 214 -31.68 11.81 8.77
C GLY A 214 -30.70 12.75 8.08
N ASP A 215 -29.39 12.48 8.10
CA ASP A 215 -28.40 13.24 7.37
C ASP A 215 -28.53 13.07 5.86
N CYS A 216 -28.36 14.17 5.13
CA CYS A 216 -28.45 14.21 3.69
C CYS A 216 -27.08 14.06 3.05
N TRP A 217 -26.98 13.25 2.00
CA TRP A 217 -25.75 12.95 1.28
C TRP A 217 -25.94 13.12 -0.22
N GLU A 218 -24.91 13.62 -0.89
CA GLU A 218 -24.79 13.58 -2.35
C GLU A 218 -23.80 12.46 -2.72
N GLU A 219 -24.25 11.54 -3.57
CA GLU A 219 -23.36 10.58 -4.25
C GLU A 219 -22.95 11.15 -5.60
N PHE A 220 -21.68 11.03 -5.92
CA PHE A 220 -21.13 11.42 -7.21
C PHE A 220 -20.02 10.47 -7.63
N ASN A 221 -19.81 10.34 -8.94
CA ASN A 221 -18.77 9.50 -9.48
C ASN A 221 -17.42 10.22 -9.47
N VAL A 222 -16.40 9.49 -9.07
CA VAL A 222 -14.99 9.92 -9.12
C VAL A 222 -14.27 9.02 -10.11
N PHE A 223 -13.55 9.62 -11.01
CA PHE A 223 -12.88 8.92 -12.11
C PHE A 223 -11.38 8.82 -11.86
N HIS A 224 -10.78 7.75 -12.36
CA HIS A 224 -9.33 7.65 -12.45
C HIS A 224 -8.75 8.82 -13.26
N HIS A 225 -7.67 9.42 -12.80
CA HIS A 225 -7.16 10.67 -13.37
C HIS A 225 -6.79 10.54 -14.86
N LYS A 226 -6.16 9.44 -15.26
CA LYS A 226 -5.80 9.23 -16.68
C LYS A 226 -7.01 8.91 -17.55
N PHE A 227 -8.08 8.36 -16.99
CA PHE A 227 -9.35 8.26 -17.69
C PHE A 227 -10.00 9.65 -17.91
N VAL A 228 -9.86 10.57 -16.94
CA VAL A 228 -10.28 11.98 -17.12
C VAL A 228 -9.53 12.63 -18.30
N ASP A 229 -8.23 12.36 -18.43
CA ASP A 229 -7.45 12.84 -19.56
C ASP A 229 -7.98 12.26 -20.88
N TRP A 230 -8.27 10.96 -20.92
CA TRP A 230 -8.89 10.31 -22.07
C TRP A 230 -10.26 10.91 -22.43
N LEU A 231 -11.12 11.17 -21.43
CA LEU A 231 -12.43 11.80 -21.63
C LEU A 231 -12.29 13.15 -22.34
N LYS A 232 -11.42 14.02 -21.86
CA LYS A 232 -11.19 15.36 -22.44
C LYS A 232 -10.70 15.29 -23.88
N ILE A 233 -9.74 14.41 -24.16
CA ILE A 233 -9.18 14.23 -25.50
C ILE A 233 -10.24 13.72 -26.48
N ASN A 234 -11.18 12.89 -26.01
CA ASN A 234 -12.26 12.33 -26.83
C ASN A 234 -13.57 13.16 -26.80
N GLY A 235 -13.52 14.41 -26.32
CA GLY A 235 -14.63 15.36 -26.39
C GLY A 235 -15.74 15.15 -25.34
N TYR A 236 -15.48 14.41 -24.27
CA TYR A 236 -16.41 14.26 -23.15
C TYR A 236 -16.14 15.32 -22.07
N ASP A 237 -17.20 15.81 -21.43
CA ASP A 237 -17.09 16.67 -20.25
C ASP A 237 -17.05 15.82 -18.97
N PRO A 238 -15.90 15.71 -18.29
CA PRO A 238 -15.78 14.91 -17.07
C PRO A 238 -16.71 15.38 -15.93
N VAL A 239 -17.04 16.68 -15.89
CA VAL A 239 -17.92 17.24 -14.86
C VAL A 239 -19.35 16.74 -15.06
N ALA A 240 -19.84 16.72 -16.28
CA ALA A 240 -21.16 16.20 -16.60
C ALA A 240 -21.28 14.70 -16.22
N LEU A 241 -20.20 13.92 -16.41
CA LEU A 241 -20.20 12.50 -16.08
C LEU A 241 -20.28 12.20 -14.57
N THR A 242 -19.92 13.15 -13.70
CA THR A 242 -19.97 12.93 -12.25
C THR A 242 -21.37 12.56 -11.74
N ARG A 243 -22.41 12.96 -12.46
CA ARG A 243 -23.82 12.75 -12.08
C ARG A 243 -24.57 11.77 -12.98
N MET A 244 -23.91 11.16 -13.94
CA MET A 244 -24.49 10.13 -14.82
C MET A 244 -24.73 8.83 -14.07
N SER A 245 -25.64 8.01 -14.57
CA SER A 245 -25.86 6.65 -14.07
C SER A 245 -24.67 5.74 -14.39
N ASP A 246 -24.55 4.65 -13.63
CA ASP A 246 -23.47 3.67 -13.84
C ASP A 246 -23.50 3.11 -15.27
N GLN A 247 -24.72 2.85 -15.81
CA GLN A 247 -24.88 2.33 -17.17
C GLN A 247 -24.37 3.31 -18.23
N GLU A 248 -24.70 4.60 -18.12
CA GLU A 248 -24.22 5.63 -19.05
C GLU A 248 -22.69 5.76 -19.01
N ILE A 249 -22.10 5.64 -17.82
CA ILE A 249 -20.64 5.66 -17.66
C ILE A 249 -20.01 4.39 -18.24
N GLU A 250 -20.57 3.21 -17.99
CA GLU A 250 -20.10 1.95 -18.56
C GLU A 250 -20.14 1.97 -20.10
N ASP A 251 -21.16 2.59 -20.70
CA ASP A 251 -21.25 2.76 -22.14
C ASP A 251 -20.12 3.65 -22.70
N ILE A 252 -19.68 4.65 -21.93
CA ILE A 252 -18.54 5.49 -22.28
C ILE A 252 -17.23 4.73 -22.07
N VAL A 253 -17.08 4.05 -20.94
CA VAL A 253 -15.89 3.22 -20.61
C VAL A 253 -15.69 2.15 -21.67
N SER A 254 -16.78 1.58 -22.22
CA SER A 254 -16.72 0.55 -23.27
C SER A 254 -16.00 1.00 -24.55
N LYS A 255 -15.90 2.32 -24.79
CA LYS A 255 -15.21 2.94 -25.92
C LYS A 255 -13.76 3.31 -25.59
N SER A 256 -13.33 3.14 -24.35
CA SER A 256 -12.01 3.54 -23.87
C SER A 256 -11.03 2.37 -23.86
N PRO A 257 -9.72 2.64 -23.82
CA PRO A 257 -8.71 1.60 -23.65
C PRO A 257 -8.74 0.93 -22.27
N TYR A 258 -9.54 1.47 -21.35
CA TYR A 258 -9.74 0.91 -20.00
C TYR A 258 -10.86 -0.15 -19.92
N TYR A 259 -11.53 -0.45 -21.04
CA TYR A 259 -12.61 -1.43 -21.06
C TYR A 259 -12.14 -2.85 -20.80
N LYS A 260 -12.68 -3.47 -19.76
CA LYS A 260 -12.35 -4.85 -19.32
C LYS A 260 -10.85 -5.09 -19.07
N VAL A 261 -10.16 -4.08 -18.53
CA VAL A 261 -8.76 -4.17 -18.10
C VAL A 261 -8.57 -3.72 -16.65
N THR A 262 -9.64 -3.66 -15.86
CA THR A 262 -9.51 -3.39 -14.43
C THR A 262 -8.90 -4.60 -13.71
N ALA A 263 -8.42 -4.40 -12.49
CA ALA A 263 -7.82 -5.47 -11.69
C ALA A 263 -8.73 -6.71 -11.52
N ASN A 264 -10.05 -6.49 -11.56
CA ASN A 264 -11.05 -7.57 -11.42
C ASN A 264 -11.47 -8.17 -12.77
N ASP A 265 -11.33 -7.44 -13.89
CA ASP A 265 -11.82 -7.86 -15.21
C ASP A 265 -10.73 -8.47 -16.10
N VAL A 266 -9.45 -8.17 -15.80
CA VAL A 266 -8.32 -8.64 -16.61
C VAL A 266 -8.22 -10.18 -16.57
N ASP A 267 -7.82 -10.77 -17.68
CA ASP A 267 -7.45 -12.20 -17.70
C ASP A 267 -6.27 -12.43 -16.74
N TRP A 268 -6.55 -13.11 -15.63
CA TRP A 268 -5.56 -13.33 -14.57
C TRP A 268 -4.38 -14.21 -15.02
N ILE A 269 -4.64 -15.18 -15.90
CA ILE A 269 -3.59 -16.05 -16.47
C ILE A 269 -2.69 -15.23 -17.41
N ALA A 270 -3.28 -14.38 -18.25
CA ALA A 270 -2.53 -13.46 -19.12
C ALA A 270 -1.70 -12.47 -18.27
N LYS A 271 -2.26 -11.91 -17.20
CA LYS A 271 -1.53 -11.04 -16.25
C LYS A 271 -0.31 -11.74 -15.68
N VAL A 272 -0.44 -13.00 -15.25
CA VAL A 272 0.68 -13.79 -14.69
C VAL A 272 1.73 -14.08 -15.76
N ARG A 273 1.33 -14.41 -16.99
CA ARG A 273 2.26 -14.61 -18.12
C ARG A 273 3.03 -13.34 -18.46
N MET A 274 2.35 -12.20 -18.49
CA MET A 274 2.97 -10.88 -18.66
C MET A 274 3.99 -10.61 -17.57
N GLN A 275 3.67 -10.84 -16.28
CA GLN A 275 4.62 -10.74 -15.17
C GLN A 275 5.85 -11.63 -15.39
N GLY A 276 5.67 -12.87 -15.80
CA GLY A 276 6.77 -13.80 -16.07
C GLY A 276 7.65 -13.36 -17.25
N ALA A 277 7.07 -12.76 -18.29
CA ALA A 277 7.81 -12.21 -19.41
C ALA A 277 8.65 -11.00 -18.99
N ILE A 278 8.08 -10.10 -18.20
CA ILE A 278 8.77 -8.93 -17.62
C ILE A 278 9.87 -9.37 -16.64
N GLN A 279 9.64 -10.41 -15.82
CA GLN A 279 10.60 -10.89 -14.83
C GLN A 279 11.96 -11.26 -15.43
N LYS A 280 12.01 -11.60 -16.70
CA LYS A 280 13.25 -11.88 -17.42
C LYS A 280 14.19 -10.67 -17.46
N TRP A 281 13.65 -9.45 -17.33
CA TRP A 281 14.37 -8.18 -17.38
C TRP A 281 14.43 -7.46 -16.03
N VAL A 282 14.04 -8.13 -14.93
CA VAL A 282 14.11 -7.59 -13.57
C VAL A 282 14.94 -8.54 -12.72
N ASP A 283 16.08 -8.07 -12.22
CA ASP A 283 17.03 -8.89 -11.47
C ASP A 283 16.60 -9.16 -10.02
N HIS A 284 15.77 -8.32 -9.40
CA HIS A 284 15.07 -8.61 -8.15
C HIS A 284 13.67 -9.17 -8.41
N SER A 285 12.76 -8.95 -7.46
CA SER A 285 11.38 -9.42 -7.54
C SER A 285 10.44 -8.35 -8.10
N ILE A 286 9.29 -8.81 -8.55
CA ILE A 286 8.16 -8.00 -8.99
C ILE A 286 7.05 -8.14 -7.95
N SER A 287 6.55 -7.01 -7.45
CA SER A 287 5.36 -6.96 -6.62
C SER A 287 4.15 -6.66 -7.50
N VAL A 288 3.29 -7.65 -7.65
CA VAL A 288 2.01 -7.54 -8.37
C VAL A 288 0.98 -8.42 -7.67
N THR A 289 -0.27 -7.95 -7.58
CA THR A 289 -1.34 -8.67 -6.92
C THR A 289 -2.39 -9.11 -7.93
N ILE A 290 -2.75 -10.39 -7.89
CA ILE A 290 -3.85 -10.95 -8.66
C ILE A 290 -5.10 -10.83 -7.78
N ASN A 291 -6.01 -9.94 -8.15
CA ASN A 291 -7.25 -9.73 -7.42
C ASN A 291 -8.32 -10.68 -7.96
N LEU A 292 -8.92 -11.47 -7.08
CA LEU A 292 -9.91 -12.48 -7.41
C LEU A 292 -11.22 -12.18 -6.68
N PRO A 293 -12.38 -12.39 -7.31
CA PRO A 293 -13.66 -12.27 -6.64
C PRO A 293 -13.85 -13.34 -5.56
N SER A 294 -14.80 -13.09 -4.65
CA SER A 294 -15.06 -13.97 -3.49
C SER A 294 -15.55 -15.39 -3.86
N ASP A 295 -16.13 -15.56 -5.03
CA ASP A 295 -16.69 -16.82 -5.55
C ASP A 295 -15.71 -17.63 -6.40
N VAL A 296 -14.45 -17.17 -6.54
CA VAL A 296 -13.42 -17.90 -7.28
C VAL A 296 -13.17 -19.27 -6.66
N LYS A 297 -13.03 -20.28 -7.52
CA LYS A 297 -12.74 -21.66 -7.11
C LYS A 297 -11.27 -21.84 -6.77
N GLU A 298 -10.97 -22.79 -5.88
CA GLU A 298 -9.62 -23.13 -5.43
C GLU A 298 -8.73 -23.59 -6.60
N GLU A 299 -9.28 -24.30 -7.59
CA GLU A 299 -8.56 -24.75 -8.78
C GLU A 299 -7.96 -23.57 -9.54
N MET A 300 -8.67 -22.45 -9.67
CA MET A 300 -8.15 -21.25 -10.34
C MET A 300 -6.93 -20.69 -9.60
N VAL A 301 -6.96 -20.68 -8.27
CA VAL A 301 -5.82 -20.21 -7.44
C VAL A 301 -4.61 -21.13 -7.67
N SER A 302 -4.83 -22.43 -7.70
CA SER A 302 -3.80 -23.43 -8.01
C SER A 302 -3.20 -23.21 -9.41
N ASP A 303 -4.04 -22.99 -10.42
CA ASP A 303 -3.61 -22.75 -11.81
C ASP A 303 -2.79 -21.45 -11.92
N LEU A 304 -3.14 -20.43 -11.17
CA LEU A 304 -2.40 -19.16 -11.14
C LEU A 304 -1.00 -19.35 -10.57
N TYR A 305 -0.84 -20.04 -9.44
CA TYR A 305 0.48 -20.34 -8.87
C TYR A 305 1.31 -21.25 -9.79
N LEU A 306 0.68 -22.26 -10.40
CA LEU A 306 1.36 -23.14 -11.35
C LEU A 306 1.80 -22.39 -12.61
N THR A 307 0.96 -21.47 -13.11
CA THR A 307 1.29 -20.60 -14.24
C THR A 307 2.43 -19.64 -13.88
N ALA A 308 2.42 -19.04 -12.69
CA ALA A 308 3.50 -18.18 -12.23
C ALA A 308 4.84 -18.91 -12.18
N TRP A 309 4.85 -20.12 -11.62
CA TRP A 309 6.05 -20.96 -11.59
C TRP A 309 6.53 -21.32 -12.99
N LYS A 310 5.65 -21.80 -13.88
CA LYS A 310 5.99 -22.15 -15.27
C LYS A 310 6.47 -20.96 -16.09
N SER A 311 5.97 -19.76 -15.79
CA SER A 311 6.36 -18.51 -16.46
C SER A 311 7.67 -17.92 -15.94
N GLY A 312 8.24 -18.50 -14.87
CA GLY A 312 9.50 -18.04 -14.27
C GLY A 312 9.36 -16.80 -13.38
N CYS A 313 8.16 -16.55 -12.83
CA CYS A 313 7.98 -15.52 -11.81
C CYS A 313 8.77 -15.87 -10.53
N LYS A 314 9.41 -14.88 -9.90
CA LYS A 314 10.10 -15.05 -8.62
C LYS A 314 9.15 -15.06 -7.42
N GLY A 315 7.91 -14.59 -7.62
CA GLY A 315 6.85 -14.59 -6.64
C GLY A 315 5.52 -14.27 -7.31
N ALA A 316 4.41 -14.63 -6.64
CA ALA A 316 3.06 -14.28 -7.05
C ALA A 316 2.23 -14.02 -5.80
N THR A 317 1.43 -12.96 -5.82
CA THR A 317 0.52 -12.61 -4.74
C THR A 317 -0.92 -12.72 -5.25
N VAL A 318 -1.72 -13.49 -4.53
CA VAL A 318 -3.15 -13.63 -4.81
C VAL A 318 -3.94 -13.01 -3.66
N TYR A 319 -4.89 -12.15 -3.98
CA TYR A 319 -5.87 -11.61 -3.04
C TYR A 319 -7.27 -12.00 -3.50
N ARG A 320 -8.03 -12.69 -2.65
CA ARG A 320 -9.43 -13.02 -2.87
C ARG A 320 -10.30 -12.10 -2.03
N ASP A 321 -11.32 -11.50 -2.63
CA ASP A 321 -12.27 -10.65 -1.94
C ASP A 321 -12.88 -11.37 -0.73
N GLY A 322 -12.94 -10.67 0.40
CA GLY A 322 -13.45 -11.21 1.66
C GLY A 322 -12.47 -12.11 2.43
N SER A 323 -11.25 -12.38 1.92
CA SER A 323 -10.23 -13.14 2.67
C SER A 323 -9.57 -12.33 3.78
N ARG A 324 -9.66 -11.00 3.72
CA ARG A 324 -9.23 -10.07 4.78
C ARG A 324 -10.26 -8.97 4.94
N ASN A 325 -10.62 -8.63 6.15
CA ASN A 325 -11.54 -7.53 6.41
C ASN A 325 -10.87 -6.18 6.13
N GLY A 326 -11.50 -5.34 5.28
CA GLY A 326 -11.27 -3.90 5.24
C GLY A 326 -10.14 -3.38 4.37
N VAL A 327 -9.57 -4.13 3.40
CA VAL A 327 -8.42 -3.63 2.62
C VAL A 327 -8.84 -2.83 1.38
N LEU A 328 -9.82 -3.28 0.60
CA LEU A 328 -10.40 -2.54 -0.54
C LEU A 328 -11.80 -3.06 -0.81
N ILE A 329 -12.76 -2.19 -1.05
CA ILE A 329 -14.13 -2.54 -1.40
C ILE A 329 -14.41 -2.02 -2.81
N ALA A 330 -14.55 -2.92 -3.78
CA ALA A 330 -15.04 -2.58 -5.11
C ALA A 330 -16.56 -2.37 -5.06
N GLY A 331 -17.03 -1.18 -5.49
CA GLY A 331 -18.42 -0.76 -5.35
C GLY A 331 -19.40 -1.46 -6.28
N LYS A 332 -19.62 -2.76 -6.14
CA LYS A 332 -20.75 -3.44 -6.82
C LYS A 332 -21.61 -4.33 -5.93
N ASN A 333 -21.31 -4.51 -4.68
CA ASN A 333 -22.24 -5.00 -3.65
C ASN A 333 -21.64 -4.60 -2.31
N GLU A 334 -22.06 -3.48 -1.77
CA GLU A 334 -21.99 -3.27 -0.35
C GLU A 334 -22.87 -4.35 0.31
N ILE A 335 -22.28 -5.49 0.65
CA ILE A 335 -22.61 -6.03 1.94
C ILE A 335 -22.05 -4.96 2.87
N GLN A 336 -22.89 -3.97 3.20
CA GLN A 336 -22.71 -3.22 4.42
C GLN A 336 -22.64 -4.31 5.48
N ALA A 337 -21.42 -4.67 5.89
CA ALA A 337 -21.26 -5.17 7.23
C ALA A 337 -21.83 -4.04 8.07
N GLU A 338 -23.10 -4.18 8.47
CA GLU A 338 -23.73 -3.25 9.41
C GLU A 338 -22.71 -3.11 10.51
N ARG A 339 -22.19 -1.90 10.69
CA ARG A 339 -21.31 -1.61 11.83
C ARG A 339 -22.11 -2.09 13.04
N PRO A 340 -21.61 -3.08 13.79
CA PRO A 340 -22.41 -3.65 14.84
C PRO A 340 -22.81 -2.50 15.75
N ARG A 341 -24.12 -2.17 15.79
CA ARG A 341 -24.65 -1.10 16.63
C ARG A 341 -24.22 -1.39 18.06
N ARG A 342 -23.62 -0.41 18.72
CA ARG A 342 -23.25 -0.55 20.12
C ARG A 342 -24.50 -0.78 20.94
N PRO A 343 -24.62 -1.91 21.66
CA PRO A 343 -25.70 -2.09 22.61
C PRO A 343 -25.69 -1.00 23.69
N LYS A 344 -26.85 -0.70 24.26
CA LYS A 344 -26.93 0.24 25.38
C LYS A 344 -26.05 -0.18 26.54
N ILE A 345 -25.92 -1.48 26.76
CA ILE A 345 -25.16 -2.09 27.86
C ILE A 345 -24.15 -3.07 27.22
N LEU A 346 -22.88 -2.99 27.60
CA LEU A 346 -21.85 -3.95 27.28
C LEU A 346 -21.29 -4.56 28.56
N ASP A 347 -21.00 -5.85 28.54
CA ASP A 347 -20.16 -6.46 29.55
C ASP A 347 -18.77 -5.84 29.52
N CYS A 348 -18.09 -5.77 30.64
CA CYS A 348 -16.83 -5.06 30.77
C CYS A 348 -15.83 -5.81 31.63
N ASP A 349 -14.61 -5.94 31.12
CA ASP A 349 -13.46 -6.33 31.91
C ASP A 349 -12.71 -5.08 32.41
N VAL A 350 -12.28 -5.09 33.66
CA VAL A 350 -11.50 -4.01 34.29
C VAL A 350 -10.06 -4.50 34.47
N ILE A 351 -9.16 -3.95 33.69
CA ILE A 351 -7.75 -4.33 33.67
C ILE A 351 -6.93 -3.20 34.31
N ARG A 352 -6.09 -3.54 35.26
CA ARG A 352 -5.16 -2.62 35.94
C ARG A 352 -3.74 -3.02 35.58
N PHE A 353 -2.92 -2.04 35.22
CA PHE A 353 -1.54 -2.26 34.83
C PHE A 353 -0.68 -1.04 35.19
N ASN A 354 0.62 -1.23 35.26
CA ASN A 354 1.57 -0.14 35.43
C ASN A 354 2.24 0.15 34.09
N PHE A 355 2.37 1.42 33.77
CA PHE A 355 3.09 1.89 32.60
C PHE A 355 3.82 3.19 32.95
N ASN A 356 5.13 3.24 32.71
CA ASN A 356 6.00 4.37 33.06
C ASN A 356 5.83 4.84 34.53
N GLU A 357 5.86 3.89 35.49
CA GLU A 357 5.68 4.13 36.92
C GLU A 357 4.30 4.64 37.34
N GLU A 358 3.39 4.83 36.39
CA GLU A 358 2.02 5.29 36.62
C GLU A 358 1.04 4.10 36.67
N LYS A 359 0.00 4.23 37.48
CA LYS A 359 -1.07 3.22 37.60
C LYS A 359 -2.17 3.49 36.61
N TRP A 360 -2.30 2.61 35.64
CA TRP A 360 -3.30 2.68 34.58
C TRP A 360 -4.45 1.72 34.83
N VAL A 361 -5.63 2.12 34.36
CA VAL A 361 -6.83 1.28 34.34
C VAL A 361 -7.46 1.32 32.95
N ALA A 362 -7.88 0.16 32.46
CA ALA A 362 -8.64 0.02 31.24
C ALA A 362 -9.98 -0.68 31.52
N PHE A 363 -11.06 -0.08 31.01
CA PHE A 363 -12.39 -0.68 30.95
C PHE A 363 -12.62 -1.16 29.52
N VAL A 364 -12.58 -2.46 29.30
CA VAL A 364 -12.74 -3.10 28.01
C VAL A 364 -14.18 -3.55 27.85
N GLY A 365 -14.98 -2.81 27.07
CA GLY A 365 -16.35 -3.20 26.76
C GLY A 365 -16.37 -4.35 25.76
N LEU A 366 -17.14 -5.40 26.08
CA LEU A 366 -17.21 -6.64 25.31
C LEU A 366 -18.57 -6.73 24.60
N LYS A 367 -18.52 -7.02 23.28
CA LYS A 367 -19.69 -7.45 22.51
C LYS A 367 -19.52 -8.90 22.13
N GLU A 368 -20.46 -9.75 22.54
CA GLU A 368 -20.42 -11.20 22.28
C GLU A 368 -19.08 -11.85 22.72
N GLY A 369 -18.55 -11.38 23.87
CA GLY A 369 -17.28 -11.87 24.43
C GLY A 369 -16.04 -11.35 23.75
N ARG A 370 -16.12 -10.48 22.75
CA ARG A 370 -14.98 -9.88 22.03
C ARG A 370 -14.81 -8.41 22.42
N PRO A 371 -13.58 -7.90 22.54
CA PRO A 371 -13.34 -6.48 22.77
C PRO A 371 -14.00 -5.61 21.69
N TYR A 372 -14.81 -4.65 22.13
CA TYR A 372 -15.56 -3.74 21.26
C TYR A 372 -15.14 -2.27 21.46
N GLU A 373 -14.93 -1.87 22.70
CA GLU A 373 -14.51 -0.52 23.05
C GLU A 373 -13.60 -0.54 24.27
N ILE A 374 -12.76 0.47 24.41
CA ILE A 374 -11.85 0.62 25.54
C ILE A 374 -11.89 2.07 26.05
N PHE A 375 -11.99 2.21 27.36
CA PHE A 375 -11.75 3.46 28.08
C PHE A 375 -10.53 3.24 28.95
N THR A 376 -9.49 4.01 28.79
CA THR A 376 -8.24 3.82 29.53
C THR A 376 -7.63 5.16 29.92
N GLY A 377 -6.90 5.17 31.02
CA GLY A 377 -6.19 6.35 31.48
C GLY A 377 -5.47 6.08 32.80
N ILE A 378 -4.77 7.11 33.29
CA ILE A 378 -4.17 7.10 34.61
C ILE A 378 -5.29 7.24 35.66
N ALA A 379 -5.36 6.25 36.54
CA ALA A 379 -6.31 6.28 37.64
C ALA A 379 -5.88 7.35 38.66
N ASP A 380 -6.80 8.25 38.97
CA ASP A 380 -6.61 9.15 40.09
C ASP A 380 -6.90 8.38 41.39
N GLU A 381 -5.86 8.09 42.18
CA GLU A 381 -5.99 7.26 43.38
C GLU A 381 -6.93 7.88 44.45
N GLU A 382 -7.09 9.20 44.46
CA GLU A 382 -7.98 9.91 45.39
C GLU A 382 -9.44 9.84 44.97
N ILE A 383 -9.71 9.80 43.65
CA ILE A 383 -11.07 9.83 43.08
C ILE A 383 -11.54 8.48 42.58
N PHE A 384 -10.61 7.50 42.36
CA PHE A 384 -10.95 6.22 41.76
C PHE A 384 -11.74 5.29 42.70
N PRO A 385 -13.09 5.21 42.54
CA PRO A 385 -13.98 4.65 43.55
C PRO A 385 -14.14 3.14 43.46
N ILE A 386 -13.43 2.46 42.53
CA ILE A 386 -13.68 1.04 42.26
C ILE A 386 -12.66 0.17 43.03
N PRO A 387 -13.12 -0.72 43.93
CA PRO A 387 -12.24 -1.62 44.65
C PRO A 387 -11.36 -2.49 43.72
N LYS A 388 -10.12 -2.76 44.14
CA LYS A 388 -9.16 -3.57 43.36
C LYS A 388 -9.68 -4.99 43.03
N THR A 389 -10.60 -5.52 43.82
CA THR A 389 -11.24 -6.82 43.67
C THR A 389 -12.25 -6.86 42.49
N ILE A 390 -12.69 -5.70 42.00
CA ILE A 390 -13.63 -5.62 40.89
C ILE A 390 -12.85 -5.68 39.58
N ILE A 391 -12.99 -6.81 38.89
CA ILE A 391 -12.34 -7.08 37.60
C ILE A 391 -13.37 -7.19 36.46
N LYS A 392 -14.66 -7.20 36.77
CA LYS A 392 -15.76 -7.28 35.79
C LYS A 392 -16.92 -6.32 36.15
N GLY A 393 -17.64 -5.89 35.13
CA GLY A 393 -18.81 -5.06 35.29
C GLY A 393 -19.56 -4.86 33.97
N LYS A 394 -20.25 -3.74 33.86
CA LYS A 394 -21.01 -3.35 32.66
C LYS A 394 -20.78 -1.88 32.34
N ILE A 395 -20.58 -1.54 31.07
CA ILE A 395 -20.56 -0.15 30.59
C ILE A 395 -21.92 0.18 30.02
N ILE A 396 -22.58 1.20 30.58
CA ILE A 396 -23.91 1.66 30.20
C ILE A 396 -23.77 2.97 29.46
N LYS A 397 -24.29 3.02 28.23
CA LYS A 397 -24.38 4.27 27.44
C LYS A 397 -25.67 5.00 27.82
N VAL A 398 -25.55 6.20 28.34
CA VAL A 398 -26.65 7.08 28.74
C VAL A 398 -26.69 8.28 27.80
N ARG A 399 -27.88 8.59 27.27
CA ARG A 399 -28.11 9.82 26.50
C ARG A 399 -28.66 10.86 27.42
N LEU A 400 -28.03 12.03 27.51
CA LEU A 400 -28.42 13.14 28.34
C LEU A 400 -29.43 14.03 27.59
N ASP A 401 -30.18 14.84 28.32
CA ASP A 401 -31.20 15.76 27.78
C ASP A 401 -30.64 16.84 26.85
N ASP A 402 -29.35 17.19 27.03
CA ASP A 402 -28.59 18.10 26.16
C ASP A 402 -28.08 17.45 24.86
N GLY A 403 -28.44 16.19 24.61
CA GLY A 403 -28.03 15.41 23.44
C GLY A 403 -26.64 14.76 23.54
N LYS A 404 -25.90 15.04 24.60
CA LYS A 404 -24.59 14.42 24.85
C LYS A 404 -24.71 12.96 25.29
N THR A 405 -23.61 12.24 25.17
CA THR A 405 -23.52 10.85 25.62
C THR A 405 -22.59 10.74 26.81
N ARG A 406 -23.08 10.10 27.86
CA ARG A 406 -22.30 9.71 29.05
C ARG A 406 -22.15 8.18 29.06
N TYR A 407 -21.04 7.69 29.57
CA TYR A 407 -20.79 6.27 29.79
C TYR A 407 -20.62 6.03 31.28
N ASP A 408 -21.46 5.17 31.85
CA ASP A 408 -21.47 4.83 33.26
C ASP A 408 -20.93 3.40 33.45
N PHE A 409 -20.28 3.14 34.58
CA PHE A 409 -19.81 1.80 34.93
C PHE A 409 -20.62 1.23 36.08
N GLN A 410 -21.16 0.04 35.86
CA GLN A 410 -21.91 -0.69 36.89
C GLN A 410 -21.19 -1.98 37.26
N TYR A 411 -21.06 -2.25 38.57
CA TYR A 411 -20.51 -3.49 39.07
C TYR A 411 -21.30 -3.98 40.29
N THR A 412 -21.07 -5.24 40.69
CA THR A 412 -21.65 -5.83 41.90
C THR A 412 -20.56 -5.86 42.96
N ASP A 413 -20.85 -5.31 44.16
CA ASP A 413 -19.92 -5.31 45.26
C ASP A 413 -19.86 -6.69 45.96
N LYS A 414 -18.94 -6.83 46.94
CA LYS A 414 -18.75 -8.08 47.70
C LYS A 414 -19.97 -8.52 48.53
N TYR A 415 -20.94 -7.65 48.70
CA TYR A 415 -22.17 -7.93 49.43
C TYR A 415 -23.36 -8.22 48.51
N GLY A 416 -23.13 -8.25 47.17
CA GLY A 416 -24.17 -8.49 46.16
C GLY A 416 -24.94 -7.25 45.71
N TYR A 417 -24.61 -6.06 46.17
CA TYR A 417 -25.30 -4.83 45.77
C TYR A 417 -24.73 -4.26 44.49
N LYS A 418 -25.61 -3.85 43.58
CA LYS A 418 -25.24 -3.15 42.37
C LYS A 418 -24.84 -1.72 42.67
N LYS A 419 -23.66 -1.34 42.25
CA LYS A 419 -23.12 0.02 42.31
C LYS A 419 -22.95 0.57 40.91
N THR A 420 -23.36 1.82 40.70
CA THR A 420 -23.18 2.51 39.43
C THR A 420 -22.36 3.77 39.66
N ILE A 421 -21.36 3.96 38.84
CA ILE A 421 -20.51 5.14 38.82
C ILE A 421 -20.85 5.88 37.52
N GLU A 422 -21.30 7.11 37.66
CA GLU A 422 -21.67 7.95 36.56
C GLU A 422 -20.47 8.65 35.94
N GLY A 423 -20.33 8.55 34.61
CA GLY A 423 -19.28 9.23 33.85
C GLY A 423 -17.89 8.62 34.00
N LEU A 424 -17.62 7.57 33.23
CA LEU A 424 -16.29 6.90 33.20
C LEU A 424 -15.11 7.87 33.03
N SER A 425 -15.28 8.92 32.22
CA SER A 425 -14.23 9.92 31.97
C SER A 425 -13.80 10.66 33.25
N HIS A 426 -14.69 10.78 34.24
CA HIS A 426 -14.41 11.50 35.50
C HIS A 426 -13.54 10.71 36.47
N MET A 427 -13.29 9.42 36.18
CA MET A 427 -12.44 8.56 37.01
C MET A 427 -10.95 8.62 36.63
N PHE A 428 -10.61 9.34 35.59
CA PHE A 428 -9.25 9.46 35.09
C PHE A 428 -8.74 10.90 35.23
N LYS A 429 -7.43 11.03 35.34
CA LYS A 429 -6.81 12.36 35.21
C LYS A 429 -7.16 12.97 33.85
N PRO A 430 -7.68 14.20 33.77
CA PRO A 430 -8.24 14.76 32.54
C PRO A 430 -7.28 14.75 31.33
N GLU A 431 -5.98 14.84 31.59
CA GLU A 431 -4.93 14.93 30.56
C GLU A 431 -4.54 13.55 30.02
N PHE A 432 -4.93 12.44 30.68
CA PHE A 432 -4.42 11.09 30.41
C PHE A 432 -5.52 10.04 30.25
N TRP A 433 -6.66 10.40 29.69
CA TRP A 433 -7.68 9.41 29.38
C TRP A 433 -7.97 9.33 27.89
N ASN A 434 -8.27 8.14 27.40
CA ASN A 434 -8.60 7.88 26.01
C ASN A 434 -9.79 6.93 25.90
N TYR A 435 -10.57 7.15 24.85
CA TYR A 435 -11.65 6.28 24.41
C TYR A 435 -11.41 5.87 22.96
N ALA A 436 -11.43 4.57 22.68
CA ALA A 436 -11.36 4.02 21.35
C ALA A 436 -12.41 2.92 21.14
N LYS A 437 -12.95 2.86 19.95
CA LYS A 437 -13.72 1.70 19.50
C LYS A 437 -12.76 0.75 18.79
N LEU A 438 -12.80 -0.52 19.23
CA LEU A 438 -12.07 -1.61 18.61
C LEU A 438 -13.05 -2.29 17.65
N ILE A 439 -13.07 -1.87 16.38
CA ILE A 439 -14.00 -2.40 15.36
C ILE A 439 -13.22 -3.35 14.46
#